data_298a88e05db0d1fd92be617a459bbd07
#
_entry.id   298a88e05db0d1fd92be617a459bbd07
#
_cell.length_a   1.000
_cell.length_b   1.000
_cell.length_c   1.000
_cell.angle_alpha   90.00
_cell.angle_beta   90.00
_cell.angle_gamma   90.00
#
_symmetry.space_group_name_H-M   'P 1'
#
loop_
_entity.id
_entity.type
_entity.pdbx_description
1 polymer ?
#
loop_
_entity_poly.entity_id
_entity_poly.type
_entity_poly.pdbx_seq_one_letter_code
_entity_poly.pdbx_strand_id
1 'polypeptide(L)'
;MLKLVIDQDFDHDILRGVLRRLPELDFVTALEVGLSESEDPQLLLWASANERILLTHDRKTMPKHFAAHLDKGNNLTGVFIVPRRLPIGQAIDENEIIISCSHN
;
A
#
# COMPACT_ATOMS: atom_id res chain seq x y z
N MET A 1 -0.07 -10.28 -10.50
CA MET A 1 -0.01 -9.92 -9.08
C MET A 1 0.48 -8.49 -8.95
N LEU A 2 -0.11 -7.72 -8.04
CA LEU A 2 0.30 -6.33 -7.81
C LEU A 2 1.67 -6.23 -7.16
N LYS A 3 2.39 -5.15 -7.46
CA LYS A 3 3.61 -4.77 -6.75
C LYS A 3 3.25 -3.73 -5.71
N LEU A 4 3.78 -3.86 -4.50
CA LEU A 4 3.38 -3.04 -3.36
C LEU A 4 4.54 -2.24 -2.77
N VAL A 5 4.21 -1.08 -2.20
CA VAL A 5 5.03 -0.43 -1.19
C VAL A 5 4.19 -0.33 0.08
N ILE A 6 4.80 -0.69 1.21
CA ILE A 6 4.11 -0.82 2.49
C ILE A 6 4.43 0.41 3.34
N ASP A 7 3.37 1.11 3.79
CA ASP A 7 3.51 2.25 4.69
C ASP A 7 4.17 1.83 6.00
N GLN A 8 4.94 2.72 6.61
CA GLN A 8 5.69 2.45 7.82
C GLN A 8 4.83 1.93 8.96
N ASP A 9 3.64 2.48 9.12
CA ASP A 9 2.75 2.14 10.23
C ASP A 9 1.82 0.97 9.93
N PHE A 10 2.03 0.29 8.79
CA PHE A 10 1.19 -0.85 8.44
C PHE A 10 1.44 -2.04 9.38
N ASP A 11 0.36 -2.74 9.74
CA ASP A 11 0.42 -3.88 10.66
C ASP A 11 1.26 -5.02 10.08
N HIS A 12 2.37 -5.34 10.72
CA HIS A 12 3.28 -6.38 10.27
C HIS A 12 2.67 -7.79 10.36
N ASP A 13 1.71 -8.00 11.24
CA ASP A 13 1.03 -9.30 11.36
C ASP A 13 0.16 -9.56 10.13
N ILE A 14 -0.49 -8.53 9.61
CA ILE A 14 -1.24 -8.63 8.34
C ILE A 14 -0.26 -8.94 7.20
N LEU A 15 0.82 -8.20 7.11
CA LEU A 15 1.82 -8.39 6.06
C LEU A 15 2.40 -9.81 6.09
N ARG A 16 2.79 -10.30 7.26
CA ARG A 16 3.31 -11.66 7.41
C ARG A 16 2.29 -12.72 7.00
N GLY A 17 1.02 -12.51 7.36
CA GLY A 17 -0.05 -13.42 6.97
C GLY A 17 -0.26 -13.47 5.47
N VAL A 18 -0.23 -12.31 4.81
CA VAL A 18 -0.33 -12.25 3.35
C VAL A 18 0.87 -12.94 2.70
N LEU A 19 2.08 -12.72 3.21
CA LEU A 19 3.29 -13.35 2.68
C LEU A 19 3.28 -14.87 2.80
N ARG A 20 2.67 -15.42 3.86
CA ARG A 20 2.53 -16.88 4.00
C ARG A 20 1.68 -17.47 2.88
N ARG A 21 0.69 -16.73 2.41
CA ARG A 21 -0.23 -17.17 1.36
C ARG A 21 0.28 -16.83 -0.04
N LEU A 22 1.05 -15.75 -0.15
CA LEU A 22 1.61 -15.27 -1.41
C LEU A 22 3.13 -15.06 -1.25
N PRO A 23 3.91 -16.17 -1.18
CA PRO A 23 5.36 -16.06 -0.92
C PRO A 23 6.14 -15.29 -1.98
N GLU A 24 5.59 -15.19 -3.18
CA GLU A 24 6.23 -14.51 -4.32
C GLU A 24 5.82 -13.05 -4.44
N LEU A 25 5.10 -12.51 -3.45
CA LEU A 25 4.65 -11.11 -3.46
C LEU A 25 5.85 -10.16 -3.60
N ASP A 26 5.79 -9.28 -4.61
CA ASP A 26 6.78 -8.22 -4.81
C ASP A 26 6.39 -7.02 -3.96
N PHE A 27 7.13 -6.77 -2.90
CA PHE A 27 6.90 -5.63 -2.03
C PHE A 27 8.20 -5.02 -1.53
N VAL A 28 8.12 -3.74 -1.22
CA VAL A 28 9.15 -3.03 -0.44
C VAL A 28 8.44 -2.26 0.66
N THR A 29 9.15 -1.92 1.72
CA THR A 29 8.62 -1.08 2.79
C THR A 29 9.10 0.36 2.62
N ALA A 30 8.36 1.30 3.19
CA ALA A 30 8.79 2.71 3.21
C ALA A 30 10.18 2.85 3.86
N LEU A 31 10.46 2.06 4.90
CA LEU A 31 11.76 2.06 5.55
C LEU A 31 12.88 1.64 4.61
N GLU A 32 12.67 0.56 3.85
CA GLU A 32 13.68 0.01 2.94
C GLU A 32 14.06 1.00 1.83
N VAL A 33 13.12 1.81 1.38
CA VAL A 33 13.37 2.79 0.31
C VAL A 33 13.73 4.18 0.84
N GLY A 34 13.94 4.31 2.15
CA GLY A 34 14.38 5.56 2.76
C GLY A 34 13.29 6.61 2.94
N LEU A 35 12.02 6.21 2.92
CA LEU A 35 10.88 7.13 3.00
C LEU A 35 10.04 6.95 4.27
N SER A 36 10.58 6.27 5.29
CA SER A 36 9.82 5.98 6.51
C SER A 36 9.41 7.24 7.28
N GLU A 37 10.20 8.30 7.19
CA GLU A 37 9.92 9.59 7.84
C GLU A 37 9.41 10.62 6.86
N SER A 38 9.17 10.24 5.61
CA SER A 38 8.67 11.14 4.59
C SER A 38 7.18 11.38 4.76
N GLU A 39 6.72 12.52 4.30
CA GLU A 39 5.29 12.81 4.26
C GLU A 39 4.59 11.94 3.23
N ASP A 40 3.29 11.67 3.46
CA ASP A 40 2.48 10.82 2.61
C ASP A 40 2.52 11.20 1.12
N PRO A 41 2.48 12.51 0.73
CA PRO A 41 2.57 12.87 -0.68
C PRO A 41 3.83 12.36 -1.38
N GLN A 42 4.97 12.37 -0.67
CA GLN A 42 6.23 11.89 -1.22
C GLN A 42 6.19 10.39 -1.45
N LEU A 43 5.61 9.64 -0.52
CA LEU A 43 5.47 8.19 -0.64
C LEU A 43 4.55 7.81 -1.80
N LEU A 44 3.45 8.52 -1.99
CA LEU A 44 2.55 8.31 -3.13
C LEU A 44 3.25 8.54 -4.47
N LEU A 45 4.03 9.62 -4.57
CA LEU A 45 4.76 9.91 -5.80
C LEU A 45 5.84 8.87 -6.08
N TRP A 46 6.55 8.43 -5.05
CA TRP A 46 7.56 7.38 -5.20
C TRP A 46 6.92 6.07 -5.67
N ALA A 47 5.79 5.69 -5.07
CA ALA A 47 5.07 4.48 -5.44
C ALA A 47 4.68 4.52 -6.91
N SER A 48 4.13 5.64 -7.37
CA SER A 48 3.71 5.78 -8.76
C SER A 48 4.88 5.76 -9.73
N ALA A 49 6.00 6.41 -9.39
CA ALA A 49 7.20 6.40 -10.21
C ALA A 49 7.78 4.99 -10.36
N ASN A 50 7.55 4.12 -9.41
CA ASN A 50 8.03 2.74 -9.40
C ASN A 50 6.94 1.71 -9.72
N GLU A 51 5.79 2.18 -10.19
CA GLU A 51 4.65 1.33 -10.59
C GLU A 51 4.17 0.40 -9.47
N ARG A 52 4.17 0.91 -8.23
CA ARG A 52 3.74 0.18 -7.05
C ARG A 52 2.46 0.76 -6.48
N ILE A 53 1.65 -0.10 -5.86
CA ILE A 53 0.46 0.31 -5.11
C ILE A 53 0.87 0.51 -3.66
N LEU A 54 0.47 1.63 -3.07
CA LEU A 54 0.72 1.90 -1.65
C LEU A 54 -0.31 1.17 -0.78
N LEU A 55 0.17 0.41 0.20
CA LEU A 55 -0.67 -0.28 1.18
C LEU A 55 -0.55 0.44 2.52
N THR A 56 -1.66 0.94 3.06
CA THR A 56 -1.68 1.80 4.25
C THR A 56 -2.94 1.58 5.08
N HIS A 57 -2.90 2.01 6.35
CA HIS A 57 -4.07 2.10 7.21
C HIS A 57 -4.67 3.52 7.24
N ASP A 58 -3.99 4.51 6.68
CA ASP A 58 -4.41 5.91 6.76
C ASP A 58 -5.57 6.19 5.81
N ARG A 59 -6.78 6.23 6.38
CA ARG A 59 -7.99 6.54 5.64
C ARG A 59 -8.43 8.01 5.75
N LYS A 60 -7.73 8.81 6.57
CA LYS A 60 -8.09 10.20 6.79
C LYS A 60 -7.37 11.16 5.86
N THR A 61 -6.05 11.04 5.79
CA THR A 61 -5.22 11.98 5.03
C THR A 61 -4.79 11.44 3.68
N MET A 62 -4.55 10.14 3.54
CA MET A 62 -4.08 9.53 2.31
C MET A 62 -5.03 9.76 1.11
N PRO A 63 -6.36 9.61 1.24
CA PRO A 63 -7.26 9.89 0.13
C PRO A 63 -7.20 11.34 -0.34
N LYS A 64 -6.99 12.29 0.59
CA LYS A 64 -6.87 13.71 0.25
C LYS A 64 -5.60 13.99 -0.54
N HIS A 65 -4.48 13.38 -0.16
CA HIS A 65 -3.22 13.51 -0.89
C HIS A 65 -3.33 12.88 -2.27
N PHE A 66 -3.96 11.72 -2.37
CA PHE A 66 -4.18 11.05 -3.64
C PHE A 66 -4.99 11.93 -4.60
N ALA A 67 -6.12 12.47 -4.13
CA ALA A 67 -6.97 13.35 -4.91
C ALA A 67 -6.24 14.63 -5.34
N ALA A 68 -5.47 15.23 -4.44
CA ALA A 68 -4.72 16.45 -4.74
C ALA A 68 -3.68 16.21 -5.85
N HIS A 69 -3.00 15.07 -5.85
CA HIS A 69 -2.04 14.75 -6.91
C HIS A 69 -2.72 14.47 -8.24
N LEU A 70 -3.88 13.81 -8.23
CA LEU A 70 -4.67 13.62 -9.45
C LEU A 70 -5.12 14.95 -10.03
N ASP A 71 -5.56 15.89 -9.19
CA ASP A 71 -5.99 17.22 -9.63
C ASP A 71 -4.85 18.02 -10.26
N LYS A 72 -3.61 17.73 -9.86
CA LYS A 72 -2.41 18.35 -10.45
C LYS A 72 -1.98 17.67 -11.75
N GLY A 73 -2.72 16.66 -12.21
CA GLY A 73 -2.39 15.93 -13.43
C GLY A 73 -1.34 14.84 -13.26
N ASN A 74 -0.99 14.46 -12.05
CA ASN A 74 -0.05 13.37 -11.81
C ASN A 74 -0.72 12.02 -12.07
N ASN A 75 0.01 11.11 -12.68
CA ASN A 75 -0.44 9.73 -12.83
C ASN A 75 -0.07 8.95 -11.57
N LEU A 76 -1.08 8.36 -10.91
CA LEU A 76 -0.89 7.58 -9.70
C LEU A 76 -1.30 6.13 -9.94
N THR A 77 -0.49 5.18 -9.43
CA THR A 77 -0.78 3.76 -9.56
C THR A 77 -1.94 3.32 -8.66
N GLY A 78 -2.09 3.94 -7.49
CA GLY A 78 -3.19 3.66 -6.60
C GLY A 78 -2.76 3.45 -5.15
N VAL A 79 -3.76 3.33 -4.29
CA VAL A 79 -3.57 3.09 -2.86
C VAL A 79 -4.65 2.15 -2.36
N PHE A 80 -4.25 1.15 -1.54
CA PHE A 80 -5.18 0.31 -0.80
C PHE A 80 -5.18 0.73 0.66
N ILE A 81 -6.34 1.04 1.19
CA ILE A 81 -6.52 1.45 2.57
C ILE A 81 -7.18 0.31 3.33
N VAL A 82 -6.46 -0.24 4.31
CA VAL A 82 -6.94 -1.33 5.14
C VAL A 82 -7.42 -0.75 6.47
N PRO A 83 -8.72 -0.87 6.82
CA PRO A 83 -9.21 -0.36 8.11
C PRO A 83 -8.49 -1.04 9.27
N ARG A 84 -8.01 -0.24 10.24
CA ARG A 84 -7.32 -0.79 11.42
C ARG A 84 -8.22 -1.67 12.29
N ARG A 85 -9.52 -1.39 12.29
CA ARG A 85 -10.50 -2.15 13.08
C ARG A 85 -10.87 -3.51 12.48
N LEU A 86 -10.41 -3.79 11.26
CA LEU A 86 -10.70 -5.06 10.61
C LEU A 86 -9.92 -6.17 11.34
N PRO A 87 -10.56 -7.30 11.69
CA PRO A 87 -9.83 -8.43 12.29
C PRO A 87 -8.67 -8.86 11.38
N ILE A 88 -7.54 -9.21 11.99
CA ILE A 88 -6.32 -9.53 11.25
C ILE A 88 -6.55 -10.65 10.23
N GLY A 89 -7.24 -11.72 10.62
CA GLY A 89 -7.54 -12.83 9.71
C GLY A 89 -8.35 -12.39 8.49
N GLN A 90 -9.35 -11.53 8.70
CA GLN A 90 -10.16 -11.01 7.62
C GLN A 90 -9.34 -10.08 6.72
N ALA A 91 -8.48 -9.24 7.30
CA ALA A 91 -7.61 -8.37 6.53
C ALA A 91 -6.66 -9.16 5.64
N ILE A 92 -6.13 -10.27 6.14
CA ILE A 92 -5.27 -11.17 5.37
C ILE A 92 -6.04 -11.77 4.19
N ASP A 93 -7.24 -12.28 4.44
CA ASP A 93 -8.08 -12.89 3.40
C ASP A 93 -8.40 -11.91 2.28
N GLU A 94 -8.83 -10.70 2.64
CA GLU A 94 -9.19 -9.67 1.66
C GLU A 94 -7.99 -9.19 0.87
N ASN A 95 -6.85 -8.98 1.52
CA ASN A 95 -5.64 -8.54 0.84
C ASN A 95 -5.11 -9.62 -0.12
N GLU A 96 -5.16 -10.88 0.28
CA GLU A 96 -4.76 -11.98 -0.60
C GLU A 96 -5.57 -11.97 -1.90
N ILE A 97 -6.89 -11.84 -1.79
CA ILE A 97 -7.77 -11.83 -2.95
C ILE A 97 -7.46 -10.66 -3.87
N ILE A 98 -7.37 -9.46 -3.32
CA ILE A 98 -7.14 -8.25 -4.10
C ILE A 98 -5.78 -8.31 -4.81
N ILE A 99 -4.74 -8.69 -4.10
CA ILE A 99 -3.37 -8.69 -4.64
C ILE A 99 -3.22 -9.78 -5.72
N SER A 100 -3.70 -10.99 -5.45
CA SER A 100 -3.51 -12.11 -6.35
C SER A 100 -4.38 -12.04 -7.60
N CYS A 101 -5.57 -11.43 -7.49
CA CYS A 101 -6.53 -11.35 -8.61
C CYS A 101 -6.39 -10.09 -9.46
N SER A 102 -5.59 -9.13 -9.03
CA SER A 102 -5.41 -7.87 -9.74
C SER A 102 -4.15 -7.90 -10.62
N HIS A 103 -4.24 -7.20 -11.75
CA HIS A 103 -3.13 -7.08 -12.70
C HIS A 103 -2.77 -5.61 -12.89
N ASN A 104 -1.49 -5.34 -12.97
CA ASN A 104 -0.98 -4.02 -13.31
C ASN A 104 -1.01 -3.78 -14.80
#